data_1a26b26897848543fc9073f6abebaa6b
#
_entry.id   1a26b26897848543fc9073f6abebaa6b
#
_cell.length_a   1.000
_cell.length_b   1.000
_cell.length_c   1.000
_cell.angle_alpha   90.00
_cell.angle_beta   90.00
_cell.angle_gamma   90.00
#
_symmetry.space_group_name_H-M   'P 1'
#
loop_
_entity.id
_entity.type
_entity.pdbx_description
1 polymer ?
#
loop_
_entity_poly.entity_id
_entity_poly.type
_entity_poly.pdbx_seq_one_letter_code
_entity_poly.pdbx_strand_id
1 'polypeptide(L)'
;DQEIKNCDCLIARLPSSISTMAVKSAKKNNKPYLIEAVACPWDALWNYNLVGKILAPFSYFRMKYYLLNSRYTIYVTNEFLQRRYPTRGKSVNCSNVALKEFNDKVIEARLKKIKNTQQDSKIIIGTTAAVDVRYKGQQYVIKALGKLKKQGLTNFEYQLVGGGDTAYLKSIAKKNNVADQVKFLGSMPHNKVFEWLDVIDIYVQPSRQEGLPRALIEAMSRGLPAFGARTAGIPELLESQYIFSNTVRNIDEICSILKRFDKRCMTEQALRNYQESKKYDKQLIEKRRQEFMLEFKEYSKYYGDIG
;
A
#
# COMPACT_ATOMS: atom_id res chain seq x y z
N ASP A 1 -8.91 -21.75 22.48
CA ASP A 1 -8.63 -23.17 22.16
C ASP A 1 -9.87 -23.96 21.75
N GLN A 2 -11.02 -23.79 22.44
CA GLN A 2 -12.26 -24.59 22.19
C GLN A 2 -12.73 -24.43 20.74
N GLU A 3 -12.83 -23.21 20.22
CA GLU A 3 -13.25 -22.93 18.85
C GLU A 3 -12.34 -23.60 17.80
N ILE A 4 -11.03 -23.61 18.06
CA ILE A 4 -10.07 -24.25 17.15
C ILE A 4 -10.22 -25.79 17.15
N LYS A 5 -10.57 -26.40 18.29
CA LYS A 5 -10.82 -27.84 18.35
C LYS A 5 -12.04 -28.23 17.52
N ASN A 6 -13.06 -27.36 17.50
CA ASN A 6 -14.34 -27.62 16.83
C ASN A 6 -14.37 -27.24 15.36
N CYS A 7 -13.32 -26.58 14.82
CA CYS A 7 -13.27 -26.24 13.41
C CYS A 7 -12.57 -27.32 12.57
N ASP A 8 -12.90 -27.42 11.30
CA ASP A 8 -12.25 -28.34 10.35
C ASP A 8 -10.88 -27.83 9.92
N CYS A 9 -10.74 -26.51 9.73
CA CYS A 9 -9.51 -25.87 9.35
C CYS A 9 -9.47 -24.41 9.84
N LEU A 10 -8.29 -23.78 9.81
CA LEU A 10 -8.07 -22.39 10.20
C LEU A 10 -7.54 -21.57 9.04
N ILE A 11 -8.09 -20.36 8.83
CA ILE A 11 -7.50 -19.32 8.01
C ILE A 11 -7.03 -18.19 8.94
N ALA A 12 -5.72 -17.94 8.98
CA ALA A 12 -5.11 -16.99 9.90
C ALA A 12 -4.45 -15.83 9.15
N ARG A 13 -4.80 -14.61 9.52
CA ARG A 13 -4.24 -13.41 8.89
C ARG A 13 -3.11 -12.81 9.74
N LEU A 14 -1.87 -12.83 9.23
CA LEU A 14 -0.68 -12.33 9.91
C LEU A 14 -0.15 -11.01 9.29
N PRO A 15 0.42 -10.10 10.13
CA PRO A 15 0.69 -10.23 11.56
C PRO A 15 -0.53 -9.87 12.42
N SER A 16 -0.83 -10.71 13.39
CA SER A 16 -1.83 -10.45 14.42
C SER A 16 -1.52 -11.36 15.63
N SER A 17 -1.64 -10.84 16.84
CA SER A 17 -1.44 -11.63 18.06
C SER A 17 -2.49 -12.73 18.18
N ILE A 18 -3.76 -12.41 17.92
CA ILE A 18 -4.87 -13.37 17.93
C ILE A 18 -4.63 -14.48 16.91
N SER A 19 -4.32 -14.11 15.65
CA SER A 19 -4.06 -15.09 14.58
C SER A 19 -2.84 -15.95 14.90
N THR A 20 -1.80 -15.39 15.53
CA THR A 20 -0.62 -16.14 15.97
C THR A 20 -0.99 -17.20 17.04
N MET A 21 -1.84 -16.82 18.00
CA MET A 21 -2.35 -17.75 19.01
C MET A 21 -3.23 -18.84 18.38
N ALA A 22 -4.08 -18.47 17.42
CA ALA A 22 -4.92 -19.42 16.70
C ALA A 22 -4.08 -20.44 15.90
N VAL A 23 -3.04 -20.01 15.20
CA VAL A 23 -2.11 -20.92 14.49
C VAL A 23 -1.38 -21.84 15.48
N LYS A 24 -0.94 -21.32 16.63
CA LYS A 24 -0.33 -22.17 17.69
C LYS A 24 -1.30 -23.22 18.20
N SER A 25 -2.55 -22.84 18.41
CA SER A 25 -3.61 -23.75 18.85
C SER A 25 -3.95 -24.80 17.77
N ALA A 26 -4.05 -24.39 16.50
CA ALA A 26 -4.26 -25.30 15.38
C ALA A 26 -3.17 -26.37 15.30
N LYS A 27 -1.89 -25.96 15.40
CA LYS A 27 -0.76 -26.90 15.45
C LYS A 27 -0.87 -27.87 16.62
N LYS A 28 -1.21 -27.38 17.83
CA LYS A 28 -1.36 -28.21 19.03
C LYS A 28 -2.48 -29.25 18.88
N ASN A 29 -3.58 -28.88 18.22
CA ASN A 29 -4.76 -29.73 18.04
C ASN A 29 -4.77 -30.48 16.69
N ASN A 30 -3.63 -30.53 16.00
CA ASN A 30 -3.47 -31.19 14.70
C ASN A 30 -4.53 -30.75 13.67
N LYS A 31 -4.81 -29.43 13.59
CA LYS A 31 -5.76 -28.84 12.64
C LYS A 31 -5.03 -28.23 11.45
N PRO A 32 -5.49 -28.44 10.21
CA PRO A 32 -4.92 -27.81 9.03
C PRO A 32 -5.13 -26.30 9.09
N TYR A 33 -4.13 -25.54 8.63
CA TYR A 33 -4.23 -24.08 8.59
C TYR A 33 -3.58 -23.49 7.35
N LEU A 34 -4.16 -22.36 6.91
CA LEU A 34 -3.65 -21.50 5.87
C LEU A 34 -3.31 -20.14 6.49
N ILE A 35 -2.18 -19.55 6.06
CA ILE A 35 -1.78 -18.20 6.51
C ILE A 35 -1.94 -17.19 5.38
N GLU A 36 -2.66 -16.09 5.64
CA GLU A 36 -2.62 -14.88 4.82
C GLU A 36 -1.59 -13.89 5.38
N ALA A 37 -0.49 -13.66 4.67
CA ALA A 37 0.53 -12.68 5.01
C ALA A 37 0.16 -11.31 4.41
N VAL A 38 -0.27 -10.36 5.25
CA VAL A 38 -0.87 -9.08 4.81
C VAL A 38 -0.01 -7.84 5.07
N ALA A 39 0.98 -7.94 5.95
CA ALA A 39 1.87 -6.83 6.29
C ALA A 39 3.17 -7.33 6.92
N CYS A 40 4.15 -6.43 7.05
CA CYS A 40 5.42 -6.69 7.70
C CYS A 40 5.37 -6.26 9.17
N PRO A 41 5.46 -7.19 10.16
CA PRO A 41 5.45 -6.81 11.58
C PRO A 41 6.71 -6.02 12.00
N TRP A 42 7.84 -6.24 11.32
CA TRP A 42 9.04 -5.43 11.55
C TRP A 42 8.77 -3.95 11.28
N ASP A 43 8.26 -3.62 10.09
CA ASP A 43 8.02 -2.23 9.70
C ASP A 43 6.95 -1.57 10.60
N ALA A 44 5.93 -2.36 11.01
CA ALA A 44 4.89 -1.91 11.93
C ALA A 44 5.46 -1.49 13.29
N LEU A 45 6.26 -2.34 13.90
CA LEU A 45 6.83 -2.08 15.22
C LEU A 45 7.97 -1.06 15.18
N TRP A 46 8.84 -1.14 14.16
CA TRP A 46 9.98 -0.23 14.00
C TRP A 46 9.57 1.23 13.87
N ASN A 47 8.46 1.49 13.17
CA ASN A 47 7.94 2.84 12.97
C ASN A 47 6.98 3.33 14.07
N TYR A 48 6.69 2.51 15.08
CA TYR A 48 5.74 2.85 16.12
C TYR A 48 6.39 3.68 17.26
N ASN A 49 7.31 3.07 18.01
CA ASN A 49 8.05 3.72 19.12
C ASN A 49 9.34 2.97 19.46
N LEU A 50 10.06 3.41 20.52
CA LEU A 50 11.30 2.78 20.96
C LEU A 50 11.11 1.32 21.41
N VAL A 51 10.03 1.02 22.16
CA VAL A 51 9.69 -0.34 22.58
C VAL A 51 9.41 -1.21 21.36
N GLY A 52 8.70 -0.67 20.37
CA GLY A 52 8.45 -1.33 19.09
C GLY A 52 9.74 -1.74 18.37
N LYS A 53 10.78 -0.89 18.39
CA LYS A 53 12.09 -1.21 17.80
C LYS A 53 12.75 -2.41 18.47
N ILE A 54 12.63 -2.55 19.80
CA ILE A 54 13.15 -3.71 20.56
C ILE A 54 12.35 -4.98 20.21
N LEU A 55 11.03 -4.86 20.04
CA LEU A 55 10.14 -6.00 19.73
C LEU A 55 10.12 -6.41 18.26
N ALA A 56 10.57 -5.54 17.34
CA ALA A 56 10.56 -5.82 15.91
C ALA A 56 11.33 -7.10 15.52
N PRO A 57 12.55 -7.37 16.02
CA PRO A 57 13.29 -8.61 15.73
C PRO A 57 12.49 -9.86 16.14
N PHE A 58 11.93 -9.89 17.34
CA PHE A 58 11.14 -11.01 17.83
C PHE A 58 9.91 -11.28 16.96
N SER A 59 9.20 -10.23 16.60
CA SER A 59 8.03 -10.32 15.73
C SER A 59 8.41 -10.76 14.31
N TYR A 60 9.56 -10.33 13.79
CA TYR A 60 10.11 -10.80 12.53
C TYR A 60 10.36 -12.31 12.54
N PHE A 61 11.16 -12.80 13.50
CA PHE A 61 11.50 -14.23 13.59
C PHE A 61 10.28 -15.09 13.85
N ARG A 62 9.33 -14.60 14.68
CA ARG A 62 8.06 -15.28 14.95
C ARG A 62 7.24 -15.44 13.66
N MET A 63 7.04 -14.37 12.90
CA MET A 63 6.30 -14.44 11.63
C MET A 63 7.01 -15.35 10.64
N LYS A 64 8.34 -15.21 10.50
CA LYS A 64 9.15 -16.06 9.63
C LYS A 64 9.01 -17.54 9.99
N TYR A 65 9.02 -17.88 11.27
CA TYR A 65 8.82 -19.26 11.74
C TYR A 65 7.47 -19.82 11.32
N TYR A 66 6.37 -19.06 11.54
CA TYR A 66 5.04 -19.54 11.19
C TYR A 66 4.84 -19.73 9.68
N LEU A 67 5.33 -18.76 8.88
CA LEU A 67 5.22 -18.86 7.43
C LEU A 67 6.10 -19.98 6.85
N LEU A 68 7.33 -20.12 7.34
CA LEU A 68 8.24 -21.17 6.89
C LEU A 68 7.64 -22.57 7.09
N ASN A 69 6.84 -22.75 8.15
CA ASN A 69 6.20 -24.04 8.49
C ASN A 69 4.73 -24.11 8.04
N SER A 70 4.23 -23.13 7.28
CA SER A 70 2.89 -23.18 6.71
C SER A 70 2.87 -24.00 5.43
N ARG A 71 1.91 -24.91 5.31
CA ARG A 71 1.71 -25.70 4.08
C ARG A 71 1.03 -24.89 2.98
N TYR A 72 0.18 -23.93 3.36
CA TYR A 72 -0.55 -23.06 2.45
C TYR A 72 -0.45 -21.60 2.88
N THR A 73 0.01 -20.73 1.99
CA THR A 73 0.22 -19.30 2.29
C THR A 73 -0.27 -18.43 1.15
N ILE A 74 -1.10 -17.44 1.48
CA ILE A 74 -1.47 -16.34 0.58
C ILE A 74 -0.65 -15.12 0.96
N TYR A 75 0.02 -14.49 0.01
CA TYR A 75 0.71 -13.21 0.19
C TYR A 75 -0.05 -12.11 -0.53
N VAL A 76 -0.19 -10.93 0.10
CA VAL A 76 -0.80 -9.77 -0.56
C VAL A 76 0.13 -9.08 -1.54
N THR A 77 1.46 -9.28 -1.42
CA THR A 77 2.51 -8.76 -2.30
C THR A 77 2.89 -9.80 -3.35
N ASN A 78 3.56 -9.36 -4.41
CA ASN A 78 4.09 -10.29 -5.42
C ASN A 78 5.47 -10.86 -5.03
N GLU A 79 6.29 -10.07 -4.28
CA GLU A 79 7.67 -10.45 -3.98
C GLU A 79 8.09 -10.09 -2.55
N PHE A 80 7.75 -8.90 -2.04
CA PHE A 80 8.32 -8.36 -0.80
C PHE A 80 8.13 -9.27 0.40
N LEU A 81 6.88 -9.68 0.69
CA LEU A 81 6.60 -10.56 1.83
C LEU A 81 7.15 -11.95 1.61
N GLN A 82 7.09 -12.48 0.39
CA GLN A 82 7.63 -13.78 0.01
C GLN A 82 9.14 -13.87 0.25
N ARG A 83 9.89 -12.85 -0.17
CA ARG A 83 11.35 -12.78 0.07
C ARG A 83 11.68 -12.64 1.55
N ARG A 84 10.89 -11.84 2.28
CA ARG A 84 11.15 -11.53 3.68
C ARG A 84 10.70 -12.64 4.63
N TYR A 85 9.61 -13.30 4.32
CA TYR A 85 8.97 -14.37 5.10
C TYR A 85 8.59 -15.55 4.19
N PRO A 86 9.58 -16.31 3.70
CA PRO A 86 9.29 -17.41 2.78
C PRO A 86 8.50 -18.54 3.45
N THR A 87 7.74 -19.28 2.66
CA THR A 87 7.16 -20.57 3.05
C THR A 87 7.87 -21.72 2.34
N ARG A 88 7.88 -22.92 2.93
CA ARG A 88 8.26 -24.18 2.28
C ARG A 88 7.08 -24.88 1.63
N GLY A 89 5.87 -24.43 1.93
CA GLY A 89 4.65 -24.97 1.36
C GLY A 89 4.25 -24.29 0.07
N LYS A 90 3.03 -24.54 -0.36
CA LYS A 90 2.44 -23.89 -1.52
C LYS A 90 2.09 -22.44 -1.21
N SER A 91 2.28 -21.56 -2.17
CA SER A 91 1.92 -20.16 -1.99
C SER A 91 1.36 -19.53 -3.25
N VAL A 92 0.53 -18.53 -3.05
CA VAL A 92 -0.06 -17.71 -4.10
C VAL A 92 -0.04 -16.23 -3.69
N ASN A 93 0.07 -15.34 -4.67
CA ASN A 93 -0.09 -13.90 -4.45
C ASN A 93 -1.53 -13.48 -4.75
N CYS A 94 -2.22 -12.94 -3.74
CA CYS A 94 -3.55 -12.39 -3.89
C CYS A 94 -3.65 -11.08 -3.11
N SER A 95 -3.72 -9.97 -3.83
CA SER A 95 -3.96 -8.66 -3.24
C SER A 95 -5.35 -8.60 -2.57
N ASN A 96 -5.48 -7.70 -1.58
CA ASN A 96 -6.77 -7.36 -0.96
C ASN A 96 -7.46 -6.17 -1.66
N VAL A 97 -6.90 -5.68 -2.77
CA VAL A 97 -7.58 -4.71 -3.61
C VAL A 97 -8.63 -5.42 -4.47
N ALA A 98 -9.72 -4.74 -4.74
CA ALA A 98 -10.78 -5.24 -5.62
C ALA A 98 -11.21 -4.12 -6.57
N LEU A 99 -10.50 -3.99 -7.68
CA LEU A 99 -10.88 -3.09 -8.75
C LEU A 99 -12.03 -3.75 -9.52
N LYS A 100 -13.18 -3.06 -9.60
CA LYS A 100 -14.42 -3.67 -10.13
C LYS A 100 -14.52 -3.61 -11.65
N GLU A 101 -14.03 -2.53 -12.26
CA GLU A 101 -14.20 -2.30 -13.70
C GLU A 101 -13.04 -1.50 -14.27
N PHE A 102 -12.55 -1.94 -15.41
CA PHE A 102 -11.63 -1.18 -16.25
C PHE A 102 -12.39 -0.62 -17.44
N ASN A 103 -12.31 0.68 -17.65
CA ASN A 103 -12.93 1.36 -18.78
C ASN A 103 -11.88 2.26 -19.44
N ASP A 104 -11.58 1.99 -20.70
CA ASP A 104 -10.56 2.72 -21.45
C ASP A 104 -10.88 4.23 -21.60
N LYS A 105 -12.15 4.64 -21.46
CA LYS A 105 -12.53 6.05 -21.36
C LYS A 105 -11.83 6.78 -20.19
N VAL A 106 -11.48 6.06 -19.12
CA VAL A 106 -10.76 6.63 -17.97
C VAL A 106 -9.36 7.07 -18.37
N ILE A 107 -8.60 6.20 -19.04
CA ILE A 107 -7.24 6.55 -19.47
C ILE A 107 -7.28 7.60 -20.58
N GLU A 108 -8.24 7.56 -21.50
CA GLU A 108 -8.44 8.60 -22.52
C GLU A 108 -8.67 9.98 -21.90
N ALA A 109 -9.57 10.05 -20.90
CA ALA A 109 -9.85 11.29 -20.16
C ALA A 109 -8.59 11.80 -19.43
N ARG A 110 -7.82 10.90 -18.80
CA ARG A 110 -6.55 11.24 -18.15
C ARG A 110 -5.54 11.81 -19.14
N LEU A 111 -5.34 11.18 -20.27
CA LEU A 111 -4.41 11.64 -21.31
C LEU A 111 -4.83 13.00 -21.89
N LYS A 112 -6.14 13.19 -22.11
CA LYS A 112 -6.71 14.49 -22.54
C LYS A 112 -6.43 15.58 -21.50
N LYS A 113 -6.61 15.27 -20.20
CA LYS A 113 -6.32 16.20 -19.10
C LYS A 113 -4.84 16.60 -19.11
N ILE A 114 -3.91 15.64 -19.17
CA ILE A 114 -2.46 15.90 -19.20
C ILE A 114 -2.09 16.77 -20.43
N LYS A 115 -2.62 16.45 -21.62
CA LYS A 115 -2.36 17.21 -22.84
C LYS A 115 -2.79 18.68 -22.70
N ASN A 116 -3.94 18.93 -22.07
CA ASN A 116 -4.54 20.27 -21.94
C ASN A 116 -3.97 21.08 -20.75
N THR A 117 -3.17 20.48 -19.86
CA THR A 117 -2.54 21.20 -18.75
C THR A 117 -1.62 22.28 -19.29
N GLN A 118 -1.78 23.53 -18.86
CA GLN A 118 -0.88 24.65 -19.23
C GLN A 118 0.38 24.62 -18.35
N GLN A 119 1.44 25.26 -18.81
CA GLN A 119 2.75 25.21 -18.15
C GLN A 119 2.71 25.80 -16.73
N ASP A 120 1.91 26.83 -16.51
CA ASP A 120 1.77 27.51 -15.21
C ASP A 120 0.55 27.02 -14.41
N SER A 121 -0.13 25.98 -14.87
CA SER A 121 -1.27 25.42 -14.17
C SER A 121 -0.86 24.85 -12.80
N LYS A 122 -1.75 24.98 -11.84
CA LYS A 122 -1.61 24.32 -10.54
C LYS A 122 -1.60 22.81 -10.75
N ILE A 123 -0.61 22.12 -10.19
CA ILE A 123 -0.49 20.67 -10.16
C ILE A 123 -1.01 20.16 -8.81
N ILE A 124 -2.04 19.34 -8.84
CA ILE A 124 -2.67 18.79 -7.65
C ILE A 124 -2.07 17.41 -7.34
N ILE A 125 -1.35 17.33 -6.22
CA ILE A 125 -0.81 16.08 -5.68
C ILE A 125 -1.81 15.55 -4.65
N GLY A 126 -2.06 14.24 -4.63
CA GLY A 126 -3.01 13.63 -3.71
C GLY A 126 -2.45 12.44 -2.92
N THR A 127 -2.95 12.27 -1.70
CA THR A 127 -2.75 11.06 -0.87
C THR A 127 -4.05 10.67 -0.20
N THR A 128 -4.38 9.38 -0.23
CA THR A 128 -5.48 8.80 0.55
C THR A 128 -4.93 8.02 1.73
N ALA A 129 -5.01 8.58 2.95
CA ALA A 129 -4.56 7.94 4.18
C ALA A 129 -5.06 8.72 5.42
N ALA A 130 -5.16 8.05 6.58
CA ALA A 130 -5.39 8.71 7.85
C ALA A 130 -4.34 9.82 8.09
N VAL A 131 -4.79 11.01 8.51
CA VAL A 131 -3.93 12.21 8.60
C VAL A 131 -3.26 12.38 9.97
N ASP A 132 -3.72 11.67 10.99
CA ASP A 132 -3.16 11.64 12.34
C ASP A 132 -2.06 10.58 12.53
N VAL A 133 -1.84 9.74 11.53
CA VAL A 133 -0.92 8.61 11.57
C VAL A 133 0.44 8.97 10.94
N ARG A 134 1.45 9.24 11.76
CA ARG A 134 2.76 9.76 11.32
C ARG A 134 3.51 8.87 10.33
N TYR A 135 3.37 7.55 10.42
CA TYR A 135 4.05 6.65 9.48
C TYR A 135 3.43 6.67 8.08
N LYS A 136 2.27 7.33 7.89
CA LYS A 136 1.71 7.57 6.55
C LYS A 136 2.51 8.59 5.73
N GLY A 137 3.40 9.36 6.35
CA GLY A 137 4.49 10.07 5.67
C GLY A 137 4.12 11.38 4.99
N GLN A 138 2.87 11.86 5.10
CA GLN A 138 2.41 13.11 4.48
C GLN A 138 3.28 14.31 4.84
N GLN A 139 3.85 14.34 6.06
CA GLN A 139 4.75 15.39 6.52
C GLN A 139 6.00 15.57 5.64
N TYR A 140 6.46 14.52 4.96
CA TYR A 140 7.64 14.62 4.08
C TYR A 140 7.30 15.33 2.78
N VAL A 141 6.13 15.09 2.22
CA VAL A 141 5.61 15.79 1.04
C VAL A 141 5.40 17.27 1.37
N ILE A 142 4.78 17.59 2.51
CA ILE A 142 4.59 18.99 2.97
C ILE A 142 5.94 19.72 3.09
N LYS A 143 6.96 19.08 3.68
CA LYS A 143 8.30 19.66 3.80
C LYS A 143 8.97 19.85 2.42
N ALA A 144 8.75 18.92 1.49
CA ALA A 144 9.25 19.05 0.12
C ALA A 144 8.60 20.24 -0.60
N LEU A 145 7.28 20.45 -0.45
CA LEU A 145 6.61 21.66 -0.97
C LEU A 145 7.24 22.94 -0.43
N GLY A 146 7.55 22.99 0.88
CA GLY A 146 8.24 24.14 1.48
C GLY A 146 9.63 24.39 0.88
N LYS A 147 10.36 23.31 0.54
CA LYS A 147 11.64 23.42 -0.15
C LYS A 147 11.49 23.90 -1.60
N LEU A 148 10.50 23.39 -2.33
CA LEU A 148 10.17 23.81 -3.70
C LEU A 148 9.74 25.28 -3.74
N LYS A 149 8.90 25.73 -2.80
CA LYS A 149 8.46 27.13 -2.68
C LYS A 149 9.65 28.09 -2.51
N LYS A 150 10.66 27.71 -1.69
CA LYS A 150 11.90 28.50 -1.55
C LYS A 150 12.73 28.57 -2.83
N GLN A 151 12.51 27.66 -3.79
CA GLN A 151 13.14 27.63 -5.10
C GLN A 151 12.30 28.32 -6.19
N GLY A 152 11.21 29.01 -5.81
CA GLY A 152 10.31 29.69 -6.72
C GLY A 152 9.23 28.81 -7.34
N LEU A 153 9.16 27.51 -6.99
CA LEU A 153 8.16 26.57 -7.51
C LEU A 153 6.95 26.54 -6.57
N THR A 154 5.91 27.30 -6.91
CA THR A 154 4.73 27.53 -6.07
C THR A 154 3.44 26.93 -6.60
N ASN A 155 3.47 26.34 -7.78
CA ASN A 155 2.29 25.83 -8.50
C ASN A 155 1.80 24.46 -8.03
N PHE A 156 2.29 23.94 -6.91
CA PHE A 156 1.82 22.67 -6.33
C PHE A 156 0.75 22.90 -5.26
N GLU A 157 -0.29 22.06 -5.28
CA GLU A 157 -1.26 21.91 -4.18
C GLU A 157 -1.25 20.45 -3.70
N TYR A 158 -1.24 20.22 -2.39
CA TYR A 158 -1.27 18.89 -1.82
C TYR A 158 -2.61 18.63 -1.12
N GLN A 159 -3.39 17.70 -1.65
CA GLN A 159 -4.69 17.30 -1.13
C GLN A 159 -4.60 16.00 -0.35
N LEU A 160 -5.17 16.00 0.85
CA LEU A 160 -5.18 14.89 1.79
C LEU A 160 -6.60 14.40 2.00
N VAL A 161 -6.91 13.19 1.55
CA VAL A 161 -8.17 12.49 1.78
C VAL A 161 -7.96 11.45 2.87
N GLY A 162 -8.68 11.60 3.99
CA GLY A 162 -8.64 10.69 5.12
C GLY A 162 -9.05 11.36 6.41
N GLY A 163 -9.56 10.58 7.35
CA GLY A 163 -9.94 11.04 8.68
C GLY A 163 -8.74 11.16 9.63
N GLY A 164 -9.00 11.74 10.79
CA GLY A 164 -8.05 11.91 11.87
C GLY A 164 -7.78 13.37 12.22
N ASP A 165 -7.02 13.62 13.27
CA ASP A 165 -6.61 14.96 13.70
C ASP A 165 -5.56 15.55 12.75
N THR A 166 -5.86 16.72 12.21
CA THR A 166 -5.02 17.45 11.25
C THR A 166 -3.98 18.35 11.89
N ALA A 167 -4.04 18.57 13.21
CA ALA A 167 -3.22 19.57 13.92
C ALA A 167 -1.73 19.42 13.65
N TYR A 168 -1.22 18.18 13.70
CA TYR A 168 0.20 17.91 13.43
C TYR A 168 0.61 18.32 12.01
N LEU A 169 -0.12 17.90 10.99
CA LEU A 169 0.21 18.22 9.59
C LEU A 169 0.01 19.71 9.28
N LYS A 170 -1.01 20.36 9.86
CA LYS A 170 -1.19 21.80 9.78
C LYS A 170 0.00 22.56 10.39
N SER A 171 0.52 22.11 11.53
CA SER A 171 1.71 22.71 12.15
C SER A 171 2.93 22.59 11.26
N ILE A 172 3.14 21.43 10.60
CA ILE A 172 4.23 21.25 9.63
C ILE A 172 4.05 22.15 8.41
N ALA A 173 2.83 22.29 7.86
CA ALA A 173 2.54 23.16 6.73
C ALA A 173 2.83 24.63 7.07
N LYS A 174 2.40 25.09 8.25
CA LYS A 174 2.69 26.45 8.74
C LYS A 174 4.20 26.68 8.90
N LYS A 175 4.91 25.75 9.56
CA LYS A 175 6.38 25.85 9.76
C LYS A 175 7.16 25.90 8.44
N ASN A 176 6.64 25.33 7.37
CA ASN A 176 7.29 25.34 6.05
C ASN A 176 6.71 26.38 5.09
N ASN A 177 5.85 27.30 5.56
CA ASN A 177 5.21 28.38 4.78
C ASN A 177 4.41 27.88 3.55
N VAL A 178 3.72 26.72 3.69
CA VAL A 178 2.89 26.10 2.64
C VAL A 178 1.48 25.78 3.10
N ALA A 179 0.99 26.46 4.14
CA ALA A 179 -0.36 26.24 4.66
C ALA A 179 -1.45 26.50 3.60
N ASP A 180 -1.21 27.44 2.70
CA ASP A 180 -2.06 27.77 1.56
C ASP A 180 -2.10 26.67 0.49
N GLN A 181 -1.03 25.87 0.38
CA GLN A 181 -0.87 24.79 -0.61
C GLN A 181 -1.35 23.42 -0.11
N VAL A 182 -1.69 23.26 1.17
CA VAL A 182 -2.12 21.99 1.75
C VAL A 182 -3.61 22.03 2.07
N LYS A 183 -4.37 21.08 1.47
CA LYS A 183 -5.82 20.97 1.66
C LYS A 183 -6.17 19.65 2.36
N PHE A 184 -6.95 19.74 3.43
CA PHE A 184 -7.47 18.59 4.17
C PHE A 184 -8.93 18.39 3.78
N LEU A 185 -9.23 17.31 3.05
CA LEU A 185 -10.56 17.06 2.49
C LEU A 185 -11.43 16.16 3.39
N GLY A 186 -10.84 15.64 4.48
CA GLY A 186 -11.54 14.72 5.38
C GLY A 186 -11.72 13.32 4.78
N SER A 187 -12.55 12.51 5.45
CA SER A 187 -12.93 11.18 4.96
C SER A 187 -13.97 11.30 3.85
N MET A 188 -13.83 10.46 2.84
CA MET A 188 -14.78 10.37 1.72
C MET A 188 -15.32 8.94 1.59
N PRO A 189 -16.58 8.75 1.15
CA PRO A 189 -17.06 7.46 0.68
C PRO A 189 -16.20 6.94 -0.47
N HIS A 190 -16.05 5.62 -0.59
CA HIS A 190 -15.13 5.00 -1.53
C HIS A 190 -15.36 5.40 -3.01
N ASN A 191 -16.63 5.53 -3.42
CA ASN A 191 -16.99 6.01 -4.75
C ASN A 191 -16.52 7.46 -4.99
N LYS A 192 -16.62 8.33 -3.99
CA LYS A 192 -16.13 9.72 -4.07
C LYS A 192 -14.62 9.84 -4.12
N VAL A 193 -13.90 8.86 -3.56
CA VAL A 193 -12.44 8.77 -3.71
C VAL A 193 -12.07 8.62 -5.19
N PHE A 194 -12.77 7.79 -5.97
CA PHE A 194 -12.48 7.64 -7.40
C PHE A 194 -12.76 8.92 -8.19
N GLU A 195 -13.87 9.62 -7.89
CA GLU A 195 -14.16 10.92 -8.51
C GLU A 195 -13.05 11.94 -8.20
N TRP A 196 -12.56 11.97 -6.96
CA TRP A 196 -11.44 12.81 -6.55
C TRP A 196 -10.12 12.40 -7.23
N LEU A 197 -9.84 11.11 -7.37
CA LEU A 197 -8.67 10.62 -8.11
C LEU A 197 -8.68 11.09 -9.58
N ASP A 198 -9.85 11.26 -10.20
CA ASP A 198 -9.97 11.79 -11.55
C ASP A 198 -9.59 13.28 -11.65
N VAL A 199 -9.77 14.03 -10.54
CA VAL A 199 -9.49 15.47 -10.47
C VAL A 199 -8.02 15.77 -10.21
N ILE A 200 -7.32 15.01 -9.38
CA ILE A 200 -5.90 15.25 -9.09
C ILE A 200 -4.99 14.92 -10.27
N ASP A 201 -3.73 15.36 -10.24
CA ASP A 201 -2.77 15.20 -11.33
C ASP A 201 -1.71 14.15 -11.04
N ILE A 202 -1.28 14.03 -9.78
CA ILE A 202 -0.23 13.11 -9.32
C ILE A 202 -0.70 12.46 -8.01
N TYR A 203 -0.48 11.16 -7.87
CA TYR A 203 -0.69 10.46 -6.60
C TYR A 203 0.64 10.19 -5.90
N VAL A 204 0.69 10.38 -4.57
CA VAL A 204 1.87 10.01 -3.78
C VAL A 204 1.52 9.04 -2.67
N GLN A 205 2.31 7.96 -2.53
CA GLN A 205 2.24 6.99 -1.43
C GLN A 205 3.46 7.15 -0.51
N PRO A 206 3.47 8.09 0.46
CA PRO A 206 4.68 8.40 1.22
C PRO A 206 4.85 7.55 2.48
N SER A 207 4.12 6.46 2.61
CA SER A 207 4.04 5.62 3.81
C SER A 207 5.35 4.89 4.14
N ARG A 208 5.68 4.84 5.43
CA ARG A 208 6.80 4.05 5.97
C ARG A 208 6.40 2.64 6.43
N GLN A 209 5.12 2.32 6.34
CA GLN A 209 4.57 1.02 6.71
C GLN A 209 3.41 0.70 5.78
N GLU A 210 3.55 -0.40 5.05
CA GLU A 210 2.53 -0.94 4.16
C GLU A 210 2.64 -2.48 4.08
N GLY A 211 1.65 -3.11 3.46
CA GLY A 211 1.77 -4.40 2.78
C GLY A 211 1.87 -4.13 1.29
N LEU A 212 0.75 -4.28 0.56
CA LEU A 212 0.56 -3.76 -0.78
C LEU A 212 -0.49 -2.62 -0.70
N PRO A 213 -0.15 -1.36 -1.03
CA PRO A 213 -1.02 -0.21 -0.79
C PRO A 213 -2.19 -0.18 -1.79
N ARG A 214 -3.41 -0.48 -1.31
CA ARG A 214 -4.62 -0.46 -2.14
C ARG A 214 -4.87 0.90 -2.78
N ALA A 215 -4.71 1.97 -2.03
CA ALA A 215 -4.94 3.32 -2.52
C ALA A 215 -4.03 3.72 -3.70
N LEU A 216 -2.78 3.24 -3.72
CA LEU A 216 -1.88 3.44 -4.87
C LEU A 216 -2.39 2.67 -6.11
N ILE A 217 -2.86 1.43 -5.93
CA ILE A 217 -3.41 0.63 -7.04
C ILE A 217 -4.70 1.25 -7.56
N GLU A 218 -5.56 1.77 -6.68
CA GLU A 218 -6.76 2.53 -7.05
C GLU A 218 -6.39 3.78 -7.87
N ALA A 219 -5.39 4.54 -7.44
CA ALA A 219 -4.88 5.69 -8.20
C ALA A 219 -4.31 5.29 -9.57
N MET A 220 -3.53 4.20 -9.63
CA MET A 220 -3.01 3.65 -10.89
C MET A 220 -4.14 3.24 -11.85
N SER A 221 -5.25 2.71 -11.35
CA SER A 221 -6.42 2.34 -12.16
C SER A 221 -7.14 3.54 -12.79
N ARG A 222 -6.88 4.75 -12.28
CA ARG A 222 -7.33 6.02 -12.87
C ARG A 222 -6.27 6.65 -13.80
N GLY A 223 -5.24 5.90 -14.16
CA GLY A 223 -4.12 6.38 -14.97
C GLY A 223 -3.35 7.53 -14.32
N LEU A 224 -3.32 7.61 -12.98
CA LEU A 224 -2.58 8.67 -12.32
C LEU A 224 -1.07 8.43 -12.39
N PRO A 225 -0.29 9.41 -12.82
CA PRO A 225 1.13 9.47 -12.51
C PRO A 225 1.33 9.35 -11.00
N ALA A 226 2.31 8.55 -10.57
CA ALA A 226 2.47 8.27 -9.16
C ALA A 226 3.93 8.11 -8.74
N PHE A 227 4.21 8.46 -7.48
CA PHE A 227 5.50 8.20 -6.85
C PHE A 227 5.31 7.78 -5.39
N GLY A 228 6.32 7.19 -4.77
CA GLY A 228 6.14 6.66 -3.43
C GLY A 228 7.43 6.37 -2.68
N ALA A 229 7.27 6.01 -1.40
CA ALA A 229 8.38 5.63 -0.54
C ALA A 229 8.89 4.23 -0.85
N ARG A 230 10.17 3.97 -0.62
CA ARG A 230 10.77 2.63 -0.68
C ARG A 230 10.33 1.78 0.52
N THR A 231 9.06 1.37 0.52
CA THR A 231 8.43 0.67 1.63
C THR A 231 7.60 -0.50 1.12
N ALA A 232 7.86 -1.69 1.66
CA ALA A 232 7.09 -2.92 1.42
C ALA A 232 6.77 -3.15 -0.07
N GLY A 233 5.51 -3.29 -0.43
CA GLY A 233 5.06 -3.53 -1.81
C GLY A 233 4.97 -2.28 -2.70
N ILE A 234 5.32 -1.08 -2.23
CA ILE A 234 5.32 0.13 -3.09
C ILE A 234 6.30 -0.02 -4.28
N PRO A 235 7.54 -0.51 -4.08
CA PRO A 235 8.48 -0.74 -5.18
C PRO A 235 8.05 -1.81 -6.20
N GLU A 236 7.06 -2.64 -5.88
CA GLU A 236 6.50 -3.61 -6.83
C GLU A 236 5.52 -2.97 -7.81
N LEU A 237 5.01 -1.78 -7.47
CA LEU A 237 3.97 -1.07 -8.23
C LEU A 237 4.55 0.03 -9.11
N LEU A 238 5.65 0.65 -8.68
CA LEU A 238 6.23 1.84 -9.30
C LEU A 238 7.63 1.57 -9.85
N GLU A 239 8.00 2.28 -10.90
CA GLU A 239 9.36 2.26 -11.43
C GLU A 239 10.34 2.92 -10.46
N SER A 240 11.58 2.42 -10.41
CA SER A 240 12.59 2.82 -9.42
C SER A 240 12.89 4.31 -9.38
N GLN A 241 12.78 5.01 -10.50
CA GLN A 241 12.99 6.45 -10.63
C GLN A 241 11.92 7.32 -9.95
N TYR A 242 10.77 6.75 -9.61
CA TYR A 242 9.67 7.38 -8.88
C TYR A 242 9.58 6.92 -7.43
N ILE A 243 10.64 6.30 -6.93
CA ILE A 243 10.72 5.80 -5.55
C ILE A 243 11.77 6.58 -4.77
N PHE A 244 11.33 7.24 -3.71
CA PHE A 244 12.22 7.92 -2.78
C PHE A 244 12.54 7.07 -1.55
N SER A 245 13.70 7.30 -0.94
CA SER A 245 14.18 6.55 0.23
C SER A 245 13.45 6.95 1.52
N ASN A 246 13.54 6.08 2.54
CA ASN A 246 13.09 6.39 3.90
C ASN A 246 14.20 7.02 4.78
N THR A 247 15.21 7.62 4.14
CA THR A 247 16.34 8.28 4.80
C THR A 247 16.10 9.78 4.99
N VAL A 248 17.07 10.48 5.54
CA VAL A 248 17.08 11.95 5.67
C VAL A 248 17.05 12.68 4.31
N ARG A 249 17.39 11.99 3.21
CA ARG A 249 17.39 12.53 1.86
C ARG A 249 16.01 12.55 1.20
N ASN A 250 15.00 11.93 1.81
CA ASN A 250 13.67 11.74 1.20
C ASN A 250 13.03 13.04 0.70
N ILE A 251 13.22 14.16 1.41
CA ILE A 251 12.67 15.47 1.02
C ILE A 251 13.29 15.93 -0.30
N ASP A 252 14.60 15.76 -0.46
CA ASP A 252 15.32 16.15 -1.68
C ASP A 252 14.96 15.25 -2.86
N GLU A 253 14.81 13.96 -2.59
CA GLU A 253 14.37 12.99 -3.57
C GLU A 253 12.93 13.27 -4.03
N ILE A 254 12.01 13.61 -3.13
CA ILE A 254 10.65 14.05 -3.48
C ILE A 254 10.68 15.30 -4.36
N CYS A 255 11.48 16.32 -3.98
CA CYS A 255 11.64 17.52 -4.80
C CYS A 255 12.16 17.20 -6.21
N SER A 256 13.15 16.32 -6.30
CA SER A 256 13.74 15.91 -7.59
C SER A 256 12.74 15.14 -8.46
N ILE A 257 11.90 14.29 -7.85
CA ILE A 257 10.83 13.56 -8.55
C ILE A 257 9.79 14.55 -9.07
N LEU A 258 9.29 15.46 -8.23
CA LEU A 258 8.27 16.43 -8.62
C LEU A 258 8.71 17.36 -9.75
N LYS A 259 9.98 17.75 -9.78
CA LYS A 259 10.54 18.58 -10.87
C LYS A 259 10.61 17.87 -12.22
N ARG A 260 10.59 16.54 -12.26
CA ARG A 260 10.64 15.73 -13.48
C ARG A 260 9.28 15.45 -14.10
N PHE A 261 8.19 15.78 -13.41
CA PHE A 261 6.83 15.55 -13.93
C PHE A 261 6.46 16.61 -14.98
N ASP A 262 6.99 16.44 -16.18
CA ASP A 262 6.52 17.13 -17.39
C ASP A 262 5.37 16.34 -18.07
N LYS A 263 4.78 16.89 -19.10
CA LYS A 263 3.69 16.24 -19.83
C LYS A 263 4.06 14.87 -20.42
N ARG A 264 5.29 14.71 -20.87
CA ARG A 264 5.78 13.45 -21.44
C ARG A 264 5.87 12.39 -20.36
N CYS A 265 6.55 12.69 -19.27
CA CYS A 265 6.68 11.83 -18.11
C CYS A 265 5.31 11.44 -17.53
N MET A 266 4.40 12.41 -17.37
CA MET A 266 3.04 12.16 -16.89
C MET A 266 2.26 11.24 -17.83
N THR A 267 2.39 11.39 -19.15
CA THR A 267 1.72 10.56 -20.16
C THR A 267 2.24 9.13 -20.11
N GLU A 268 3.57 8.95 -20.11
CA GLU A 268 4.21 7.63 -20.04
C GLU A 268 3.80 6.88 -18.76
N GLN A 269 3.83 7.55 -17.61
CA GLN A 269 3.37 6.98 -16.35
C GLN A 269 1.89 6.66 -16.33
N ALA A 270 1.04 7.53 -16.88
CA ALA A 270 -0.40 7.31 -16.92
C ALA A 270 -0.74 6.01 -17.65
N LEU A 271 -0.16 5.82 -18.83
CA LEU A 271 -0.35 4.59 -19.63
C LEU A 271 0.18 3.35 -18.89
N ARG A 272 1.41 3.43 -18.39
CA ARG A 272 2.05 2.34 -17.67
C ARG A 272 1.27 1.97 -16.41
N ASN A 273 0.90 2.92 -15.58
CA ASN A 273 0.20 2.68 -14.31
C ASN A 273 -1.20 2.09 -14.53
N TYR A 274 -1.93 2.60 -15.54
CA TYR A 274 -3.22 2.03 -15.92
C TYR A 274 -3.07 0.56 -16.35
N GLN A 275 -2.09 0.25 -17.21
CA GLN A 275 -1.85 -1.11 -17.65
C GLN A 275 -1.43 -2.05 -16.51
N GLU A 276 -0.55 -1.61 -15.61
CA GLU A 276 -0.13 -2.38 -14.44
C GLU A 276 -1.29 -2.65 -13.47
N SER A 277 -2.20 -1.69 -13.31
CA SER A 277 -3.35 -1.85 -12.42
C SER A 277 -4.32 -2.94 -12.88
N LYS A 278 -4.37 -3.28 -14.19
CA LYS A 278 -5.20 -4.38 -14.72
C LYS A 278 -4.85 -5.75 -14.11
N LYS A 279 -3.61 -5.92 -13.61
CA LYS A 279 -3.21 -7.13 -12.87
C LYS A 279 -3.97 -7.32 -11.55
N TYR A 280 -4.63 -6.26 -11.09
CA TYR A 280 -5.42 -6.21 -9.84
C TYR A 280 -6.93 -6.20 -10.10
N ASP A 281 -7.35 -6.63 -11.28
CA ASP A 281 -8.76 -6.88 -11.59
C ASP A 281 -9.37 -7.84 -10.58
N LYS A 282 -10.59 -7.51 -10.11
CA LYS A 282 -11.28 -8.29 -9.09
C LYS A 282 -11.49 -9.74 -9.50
N GLN A 283 -11.92 -9.98 -10.74
CA GLN A 283 -12.25 -11.34 -11.22
C GLN A 283 -10.97 -12.20 -11.28
N LEU A 284 -9.85 -11.62 -11.74
CA LEU A 284 -8.57 -12.32 -11.79
C LEU A 284 -8.06 -12.70 -10.38
N ILE A 285 -8.15 -11.77 -9.42
CA ILE A 285 -7.70 -12.03 -8.05
C ILE A 285 -8.61 -13.02 -7.35
N GLU A 286 -9.95 -12.87 -7.49
CA GLU A 286 -10.91 -13.79 -6.87
C GLU A 286 -10.80 -15.20 -7.45
N LYS A 287 -10.67 -15.36 -8.75
CA LYS A 287 -10.44 -16.66 -9.40
C LYS A 287 -9.20 -17.36 -8.80
N ARG A 288 -8.07 -16.66 -8.78
CA ARG A 288 -6.81 -17.18 -8.22
C ARG A 288 -6.94 -17.55 -6.74
N ARG A 289 -7.64 -16.73 -5.96
CA ARG A 289 -7.92 -17.01 -4.53
C ARG A 289 -8.81 -18.23 -4.38
N GLN A 290 -9.88 -18.35 -5.16
CA GLN A 290 -10.81 -19.47 -5.12
C GLN A 290 -10.12 -20.78 -5.47
N GLU A 291 -9.33 -20.83 -6.55
CA GLU A 291 -8.56 -22.02 -6.94
C GLU A 291 -7.65 -22.49 -5.81
N PHE A 292 -6.91 -21.56 -5.19
CA PHE A 292 -6.01 -21.87 -4.08
C PHE A 292 -6.76 -22.32 -2.81
N MET A 293 -7.90 -21.70 -2.52
CA MET A 293 -8.75 -22.10 -1.38
C MET A 293 -9.39 -23.47 -1.59
N LEU A 294 -9.79 -23.82 -2.81
CA LEU A 294 -10.30 -25.16 -3.12
C LEU A 294 -9.21 -26.22 -2.93
N GLU A 295 -7.99 -25.94 -3.37
CA GLU A 295 -6.85 -26.83 -3.15
C GLU A 295 -6.57 -27.02 -1.64
N PHE A 296 -6.60 -25.94 -0.85
CA PHE A 296 -6.48 -26.03 0.60
C PHE A 296 -7.62 -26.82 1.25
N LYS A 297 -8.85 -26.65 0.76
CA LYS A 297 -10.03 -27.42 1.23
C LYS A 297 -9.84 -28.92 1.00
N GLU A 298 -9.39 -29.32 -0.17
CA GLU A 298 -9.12 -30.75 -0.46
C GLU A 298 -8.00 -31.27 0.44
N TYR A 299 -6.89 -30.55 0.59
CA TYR A 299 -5.84 -30.90 1.53
C TYR A 299 -6.37 -31.09 2.97
N SER A 300 -7.29 -30.21 3.40
CA SER A 300 -7.83 -30.24 4.76
C SER A 300 -8.67 -31.49 5.05
N LYS A 301 -9.33 -32.06 4.03
CA LYS A 301 -10.11 -33.31 4.19
C LYS A 301 -9.22 -34.52 4.55
N TYR A 302 -8.02 -34.57 4.00
CA TYR A 302 -7.10 -35.69 4.18
C TYR A 302 -6.01 -35.40 5.22
N TYR A 303 -6.07 -34.27 5.91
CA TYR A 303 -5.01 -33.87 6.84
C TYR A 303 -4.87 -34.83 8.04
N GLY A 304 -5.98 -35.42 8.52
CA GLY A 304 -6.00 -36.38 9.61
C GLY A 304 -5.45 -37.78 9.24
N ASP A 305 -5.41 -38.10 7.95
CA ASP A 305 -5.01 -39.41 7.42
C ASP A 305 -3.50 -39.48 7.11
N ILE A 306 -2.79 -38.36 7.20
CA ILE A 306 -1.36 -38.22 6.83
C ILE A 306 -0.45 -38.09 8.08
N GLY A 307 -1.02 -38.11 9.29
CA GLY A 307 -0.33 -37.93 10.57
C GLY A 307 0.04 -39.20 11.28
#